data_e4f383d41ced60fd11f3259695ba2093
#
_entry.id   e4f383d41ced60fd11f3259695ba2093
#
_cell.length_a   1.000
_cell.length_b   1.000
_cell.length_c   1.000
_cell.angle_alpha   90.00
_cell.angle_beta   90.00
_cell.angle_gamma   90.00
#
_symmetry.space_group_name_H-M   'P 1'
#
loop_
_entity.id
_entity.type
_entity.pdbx_description
1 polymer ?
#
loop_
_entity_poly.entity_id
_entity_poly.type
_entity_poly.pdbx_seq_one_letter_code
_entity_poly.pdbx_strand_id
1 'polypeptide(L)'
;MPLRIPDRLPAIDILKRENIFVMDNSRAHTQDIRPLRIVILNLMPLKITTETDLIRLLSNTPLQMDITFMKLKSHTPKNTPIEHMLTFYKDFDELKDTKFDGMIITGAPVENFKFEEVTYWDEVTDIFSWARSHVTSTLYICWAAQAGLYYHYGIPKYLLPKKMFGVFKQYPLDTLLPIFRGFDDYFYMPQSRHTEVRTEDINANRELSLIASSPESGASIVMARSGREIFITGHLEYSPDTLDKEYRRDFGKRDDVEMPVNYYADDNPANPPLVRWRAHANLLFSNWINYYVYQETPYNINDIK
;
A
#
# COMPACT_ATOMS: atom_id res chain seq x y z
N MET A 1 -17.00 -12.40 -4.99
CA MET A 1 -16.29 -13.55 -5.56
C MET A 1 -14.86 -13.51 -5.09
N PRO A 2 -14.19 -14.63 -4.89
CA PRO A 2 -12.92 -14.65 -4.20
C PRO A 2 -11.76 -14.18 -5.09
N LEU A 3 -10.71 -13.71 -4.42
CA LEU A 3 -9.45 -13.29 -4.99
C LEU A 3 -8.74 -14.49 -5.65
N ARG A 4 -8.34 -14.35 -6.90
CA ARG A 4 -7.50 -15.32 -7.61
C ARG A 4 -6.03 -14.97 -7.39
N ILE A 5 -5.27 -15.90 -6.84
CA ILE A 5 -3.85 -15.73 -6.50
C ILE A 5 -3.05 -16.90 -7.05
N PRO A 6 -1.73 -16.75 -7.25
CA PRO A 6 -0.87 -17.82 -7.72
C PRO A 6 -0.98 -19.07 -6.86
N ASP A 7 -1.05 -20.26 -7.49
CA ASP A 7 -1.07 -21.53 -6.79
C ASP A 7 0.18 -21.68 -5.91
N ARG A 8 0.01 -22.25 -4.73
CA ARG A 8 1.08 -22.49 -3.73
C ARG A 8 1.68 -21.23 -3.10
N LEU A 9 1.07 -20.05 -3.26
CA LEU A 9 1.52 -18.85 -2.54
C LEU A 9 1.40 -19.11 -1.02
N PRO A 10 2.45 -18.86 -0.21
CA PRO A 10 2.41 -19.10 1.25
C PRO A 10 1.27 -18.38 1.98
N ALA A 11 0.82 -17.23 1.46
CA ALA A 11 -0.33 -16.51 1.97
C ALA A 11 -1.63 -17.34 1.99
N ILE A 12 -1.79 -18.33 1.09
CA ILE A 12 -3.01 -19.17 1.01
C ILE A 12 -3.29 -19.87 2.35
N ASP A 13 -2.26 -20.49 2.95
CA ASP A 13 -2.44 -21.25 4.19
C ASP A 13 -2.71 -20.34 5.40
N ILE A 14 -2.16 -19.12 5.40
CA ILE A 14 -2.39 -18.12 6.43
C ILE A 14 -3.85 -17.64 6.34
N LEU A 15 -4.28 -17.25 5.15
CA LEU A 15 -5.62 -16.70 4.90
C LEU A 15 -6.73 -17.74 5.14
N LYS A 16 -6.50 -19.01 4.78
CA LYS A 16 -7.43 -20.09 5.12
C LYS A 16 -7.63 -20.26 6.62
N ARG A 17 -6.56 -20.12 7.42
CA ARG A 17 -6.66 -20.15 8.90
C ARG A 17 -7.43 -18.96 9.47
N GLU A 18 -7.44 -17.85 8.77
CA GLU A 18 -8.21 -16.65 9.11
C GLU A 18 -9.66 -16.70 8.60
N ASN A 19 -10.12 -17.82 8.01
CA ASN A 19 -11.42 -17.96 7.33
C ASN A 19 -11.64 -16.97 6.18
N ILE A 20 -10.55 -16.52 5.55
CA ILE A 20 -10.59 -15.67 4.36
C ILE A 20 -10.55 -16.57 3.13
N PHE A 21 -11.60 -16.47 2.31
CA PHE A 21 -11.70 -17.28 1.11
C PHE A 21 -10.88 -16.69 -0.04
N VAL A 22 -9.91 -17.45 -0.53
CA VAL A 22 -9.12 -17.13 -1.73
C VAL A 22 -9.29 -18.25 -2.75
N MET A 23 -9.19 -17.93 -4.03
CA MET A 23 -9.35 -18.86 -5.13
C MET A 23 -7.98 -19.11 -5.78
N ASP A 24 -7.65 -20.37 -5.98
CA ASP A 24 -6.51 -20.77 -6.80
C ASP A 24 -6.85 -20.69 -8.31
N ASN A 25 -5.81 -20.75 -9.14
CA ASN A 25 -5.97 -20.66 -10.58
C ASN A 25 -6.88 -21.73 -11.17
N SER A 26 -6.83 -22.96 -10.64
CA SER A 26 -7.59 -24.09 -11.16
C SER A 26 -9.10 -23.86 -11.01
N ARG A 27 -9.53 -23.32 -9.89
CA ARG A 27 -10.94 -23.00 -9.62
C ARG A 27 -11.45 -21.78 -10.37
N ALA A 28 -10.59 -20.79 -10.61
CA ALA A 28 -10.97 -19.55 -11.31
C ALA A 28 -11.32 -19.78 -12.79
N HIS A 29 -10.68 -20.74 -13.45
CA HIS A 29 -10.95 -21.07 -14.87
C HIS A 29 -12.36 -21.60 -15.15
N THR A 30 -13.14 -21.91 -14.13
CA THR A 30 -14.52 -22.40 -14.30
C THR A 30 -15.57 -21.28 -14.30
N GLN A 31 -15.17 -20.01 -14.21
CA GLN A 31 -16.09 -18.86 -14.15
C GLN A 31 -15.91 -17.93 -15.37
N ASP A 32 -17.01 -17.60 -16.01
CA ASP A 32 -17.08 -16.83 -17.26
C ASP A 32 -17.16 -15.29 -16.99
N ILE A 33 -16.35 -14.77 -16.03
CA ILE A 33 -16.30 -13.34 -15.66
C ILE A 33 -14.85 -12.87 -15.78
N ARG A 34 -14.63 -11.76 -16.51
CA ARG A 34 -13.32 -11.12 -16.55
C ARG A 34 -12.92 -10.63 -15.15
N PRO A 35 -11.87 -11.18 -14.54
CA PRO A 35 -11.35 -10.65 -13.28
C PRO A 35 -10.69 -9.30 -13.47
N LEU A 36 -10.70 -8.47 -12.43
CA LEU A 36 -9.87 -7.28 -12.38
C LEU A 36 -8.40 -7.70 -12.27
N ARG A 37 -7.52 -7.10 -13.06
CA ARG A 37 -6.08 -7.34 -13.03
C ARG A 37 -5.44 -6.34 -12.09
N ILE A 38 -4.89 -6.82 -10.97
CA ILE A 38 -4.19 -5.98 -10.00
C ILE A 38 -2.72 -6.36 -9.99
N VAL A 39 -1.83 -5.37 -10.16
CA VAL A 39 -0.39 -5.56 -10.02
C VAL A 39 0.11 -4.93 -8.72
N ILE A 40 0.99 -5.62 -8.01
CA ILE A 40 1.58 -5.17 -6.75
C ILE A 40 3.09 -5.11 -6.91
N LEU A 41 3.64 -3.88 -6.97
CA LEU A 41 5.08 -3.66 -6.84
C LEU A 41 5.43 -3.69 -5.35
N ASN A 42 5.97 -4.82 -4.92
CA ASN A 42 6.31 -5.03 -3.52
C ASN A 42 7.78 -4.67 -3.24
N LEU A 43 8.02 -3.49 -2.67
CA LEU A 43 9.34 -2.99 -2.31
C LEU A 43 9.74 -3.31 -0.86
N MET A 44 8.81 -3.88 -0.06
CA MET A 44 9.06 -4.21 1.33
C MET A 44 10.08 -5.34 1.49
N PRO A 45 10.90 -5.31 2.57
CA PRO A 45 11.94 -6.32 2.80
C PRO A 45 11.39 -7.70 3.16
N LEU A 46 10.24 -7.75 3.86
CA LEU A 46 9.55 -8.98 4.27
C LEU A 46 8.37 -9.24 3.31
N LYS A 47 8.67 -9.68 2.10
CA LYS A 47 7.69 -9.77 1.01
C LYS A 47 6.50 -10.67 1.36
N ILE A 48 6.71 -11.85 1.91
CA ILE A 48 5.66 -12.82 2.26
C ILE A 48 4.66 -12.23 3.26
N THR A 49 5.14 -11.45 4.24
CA THR A 49 4.27 -10.76 5.20
C THR A 49 3.42 -9.71 4.49
N THR A 50 4.04 -8.86 3.67
CA THR A 50 3.36 -7.80 2.93
C THR A 50 2.35 -8.37 1.92
N GLU A 51 2.68 -9.45 1.24
CA GLU A 51 1.75 -10.20 0.37
C GLU A 51 0.50 -10.60 1.14
N THR A 52 0.68 -11.23 2.31
CA THR A 52 -0.42 -11.67 3.17
C THR A 52 -1.29 -10.50 3.62
N ASP A 53 -0.67 -9.40 4.05
CA ASP A 53 -1.37 -8.21 4.53
C ASP A 53 -2.21 -7.56 3.43
N LEU A 54 -1.66 -7.39 2.23
CA LEU A 54 -2.37 -6.81 1.09
C LEU A 54 -3.46 -7.73 0.56
N ILE A 55 -3.19 -9.04 0.42
CA ILE A 55 -4.18 -10.00 -0.06
C ILE A 55 -5.38 -10.07 0.92
N ARG A 56 -5.13 -9.99 2.23
CA ARG A 56 -6.19 -9.94 3.26
C ARG A 56 -7.16 -8.79 3.01
N LEU A 57 -6.67 -7.59 2.71
CA LEU A 57 -7.49 -6.42 2.42
C LEU A 57 -8.20 -6.51 1.06
N LEU A 58 -7.48 -6.96 0.04
CA LEU A 58 -8.05 -7.13 -1.31
C LEU A 58 -9.11 -8.22 -1.37
N SER A 59 -9.08 -9.23 -0.49
CA SER A 59 -10.07 -10.32 -0.46
C SER A 59 -11.44 -9.91 0.08
N ASN A 60 -11.57 -8.73 0.68
CA ASN A 60 -12.82 -8.26 1.28
C ASN A 60 -13.74 -7.57 0.25
N THR A 61 -13.96 -8.22 -0.89
CA THR A 61 -14.84 -7.75 -1.97
C THR A 61 -15.48 -8.93 -2.70
N PRO A 62 -16.68 -8.78 -3.27
CA PRO A 62 -17.28 -9.81 -4.13
C PRO A 62 -16.66 -9.85 -5.54
N LEU A 63 -15.83 -8.89 -5.91
CA LEU A 63 -15.22 -8.83 -7.25
C LEU A 63 -14.09 -9.85 -7.38
N GLN A 64 -14.02 -10.50 -8.55
CA GLN A 64 -12.91 -11.39 -8.85
C GLN A 64 -11.69 -10.58 -9.28
N MET A 65 -10.52 -10.90 -8.72
CA MET A 65 -9.27 -10.23 -9.04
C MET A 65 -8.16 -11.24 -9.31
N ASP A 66 -7.35 -10.95 -10.33
CA ASP A 66 -6.09 -11.62 -10.62
C ASP A 66 -4.94 -10.77 -10.08
N ILE A 67 -4.18 -11.34 -9.15
CA ILE A 67 -3.04 -10.65 -8.53
C ILE A 67 -1.75 -11.05 -9.22
N THR A 68 -0.99 -10.05 -9.66
CA THR A 68 0.37 -10.21 -10.19
C THR A 68 1.34 -9.47 -9.27
N PHE A 69 2.36 -10.17 -8.77
CA PHE A 69 3.43 -9.52 -8.02
C PHE A 69 4.55 -9.10 -8.97
N MET A 70 4.96 -7.83 -8.83
CA MET A 70 6.08 -7.24 -9.56
C MET A 70 7.26 -7.02 -8.62
N LYS A 71 8.46 -7.30 -9.10
CA LYS A 71 9.73 -6.98 -8.43
C LYS A 71 10.58 -6.08 -9.32
N LEU A 72 11.55 -5.42 -8.70
CA LEU A 72 12.59 -4.69 -9.41
C LEU A 72 13.67 -5.66 -9.87
N LYS A 73 14.16 -5.49 -11.07
CA LYS A 73 15.28 -6.22 -11.65
C LYS A 73 16.62 -5.72 -11.08
N SER A 74 16.72 -4.42 -10.84
CA SER A 74 17.89 -3.76 -10.28
C SER A 74 18.10 -4.02 -8.77
N HIS A 75 17.15 -4.69 -8.09
CA HIS A 75 17.25 -4.93 -6.66
C HIS A 75 16.94 -6.39 -6.27
N THR A 76 17.93 -7.04 -5.64
CA THR A 76 17.74 -8.39 -5.10
C THR A 76 17.35 -8.33 -3.63
N PRO A 77 16.16 -8.85 -3.23
CA PRO A 77 15.73 -8.87 -1.83
C PRO A 77 16.61 -9.79 -0.99
N LYS A 78 17.04 -9.29 0.19
CA LYS A 78 17.92 -10.07 1.10
C LYS A 78 17.15 -10.98 2.06
N ASN A 79 15.89 -10.67 2.34
CA ASN A 79 15.08 -11.31 3.40
C ASN A 79 13.97 -12.23 2.84
N THR A 80 14.01 -12.54 1.54
CA THR A 80 13.03 -13.42 0.90
C THR A 80 13.79 -14.50 0.11
N PRO A 81 13.41 -15.77 0.23
CA PRO A 81 14.04 -16.86 -0.52
C PRO A 81 13.99 -16.59 -2.03
N ILE A 82 15.08 -16.83 -2.73
CA ILE A 82 15.16 -16.60 -4.18
C ILE A 82 14.16 -17.45 -4.96
N GLU A 83 13.89 -18.67 -4.49
CA GLU A 83 12.91 -19.58 -5.07
C GLU A 83 11.49 -18.99 -5.02
N HIS A 84 11.12 -18.33 -3.92
CA HIS A 84 9.86 -17.60 -3.80
C HIS A 84 9.76 -16.47 -4.82
N MET A 85 10.85 -15.70 -4.99
CA MET A 85 10.90 -14.61 -5.96
C MET A 85 10.76 -15.12 -7.40
N LEU A 86 11.44 -16.19 -7.75
CA LEU A 86 11.38 -16.78 -9.10
C LEU A 86 10.01 -17.42 -9.40
N THR A 87 9.33 -17.91 -8.38
CA THR A 87 8.04 -18.60 -8.55
C THR A 87 6.87 -17.62 -8.67
N PHE A 88 6.86 -16.55 -7.86
CA PHE A 88 5.66 -15.72 -7.69
C PHE A 88 5.79 -14.30 -8.22
N TYR A 89 7.00 -13.81 -8.52
CA TYR A 89 7.24 -12.45 -8.97
C TYR A 89 7.66 -12.39 -10.43
N LYS A 90 7.19 -11.36 -11.11
CA LYS A 90 7.60 -10.99 -12.47
C LYS A 90 8.44 -9.73 -12.47
N ASP A 91 9.39 -9.64 -13.38
CA ASP A 91 10.14 -8.41 -13.64
C ASP A 91 9.27 -7.41 -14.41
N PHE A 92 9.58 -6.13 -14.30
CA PHE A 92 8.89 -5.08 -15.04
C PHE A 92 8.91 -5.32 -16.56
N ASP A 93 10.05 -5.78 -17.10
CA ASP A 93 10.20 -6.09 -18.53
C ASP A 93 9.17 -7.12 -19.05
N GLU A 94 8.73 -8.05 -18.20
CA GLU A 94 7.71 -9.06 -18.54
C GLU A 94 6.28 -8.49 -18.55
N LEU A 95 6.07 -7.34 -17.92
CA LEU A 95 4.76 -6.74 -17.69
C LEU A 95 4.53 -5.44 -18.45
N LYS A 96 5.55 -4.84 -19.04
CA LYS A 96 5.50 -3.50 -19.65
C LYS A 96 4.45 -3.33 -20.76
N ASP A 97 4.11 -4.41 -21.46
CA ASP A 97 3.09 -4.40 -22.53
C ASP A 97 1.69 -4.81 -22.00
N THR A 98 1.58 -5.07 -20.69
CA THR A 98 0.32 -5.51 -20.06
C THR A 98 -0.37 -4.31 -19.39
N LYS A 99 -1.69 -4.20 -19.55
CA LYS A 99 -2.52 -3.22 -18.84
C LYS A 99 -3.19 -3.86 -17.64
N PHE A 100 -3.37 -3.06 -16.59
CA PHE A 100 -3.94 -3.46 -15.32
C PHE A 100 -5.07 -2.52 -14.89
N ASP A 101 -6.07 -3.06 -14.22
CA ASP A 101 -7.16 -2.28 -13.66
C ASP A 101 -6.70 -1.48 -12.43
N GLY A 102 -5.84 -2.06 -11.60
CA GLY A 102 -5.28 -1.38 -10.43
C GLY A 102 -3.82 -1.76 -10.16
N MET A 103 -3.13 -0.87 -9.45
CA MET A 103 -1.76 -1.08 -9.01
C MET A 103 -1.59 -0.67 -7.54
N ILE A 104 -0.82 -1.43 -6.80
CA ILE A 104 -0.35 -1.05 -5.46
C ILE A 104 1.17 -1.01 -5.49
N ILE A 105 1.74 0.09 -4.98
CA ILE A 105 3.19 0.25 -4.81
C ILE A 105 3.46 0.42 -3.32
N THR A 106 4.18 -0.53 -2.72
CA THR A 106 4.41 -0.57 -1.28
C THR A 106 5.51 0.38 -0.83
N GLY A 107 5.59 0.62 0.46
CA GLY A 107 6.73 1.28 1.09
C GLY A 107 8.05 0.54 0.88
N ALA A 108 9.14 1.21 1.20
CA ALA A 108 10.49 0.68 1.21
C ALA A 108 11.30 1.30 2.37
N PRO A 109 12.22 0.57 3.02
CA PRO A 109 12.98 1.07 4.16
C PRO A 109 14.20 1.91 3.72
N VAL A 110 13.99 2.87 2.84
CA VAL A 110 15.04 3.73 2.25
C VAL A 110 14.75 5.23 2.40
N GLU A 111 13.86 5.57 3.31
CA GLU A 111 13.38 6.95 3.50
C GLU A 111 14.46 7.95 3.92
N ASN A 112 15.55 7.48 4.53
CA ASN A 112 16.66 8.32 4.97
C ASN A 112 17.60 8.75 3.82
N PHE A 113 17.53 8.11 2.65
CA PHE A 113 18.29 8.51 1.47
C PHE A 113 17.50 9.57 0.69
N LYS A 114 18.20 10.45 -0.05
CA LYS A 114 17.53 11.20 -1.10
C LYS A 114 16.96 10.25 -2.13
N PHE A 115 15.91 10.65 -2.85
CA PHE A 115 15.29 9.75 -3.80
C PHE A 115 16.26 9.27 -4.87
N GLU A 116 17.07 10.18 -5.41
CA GLU A 116 18.07 9.91 -6.46
C GLU A 116 19.27 9.07 -5.98
N GLU A 117 19.46 8.96 -4.66
CA GLU A 117 20.50 8.11 -4.05
C GLU A 117 20.04 6.65 -3.88
N VAL A 118 18.74 6.38 -4.08
CA VAL A 118 18.21 5.03 -4.00
C VAL A 118 18.64 4.24 -5.24
N THR A 119 19.33 3.13 -5.05
CA THR A 119 19.98 2.36 -6.13
C THR A 119 19.07 1.89 -7.25
N TYR A 120 17.76 1.81 -7.00
CA TYR A 120 16.73 1.39 -7.95
C TYR A 120 15.79 2.55 -8.34
N TRP A 121 16.21 3.80 -8.13
CA TRP A 121 15.36 4.97 -8.36
C TRP A 121 14.90 5.07 -9.83
N ASP A 122 15.82 4.91 -10.78
CA ASP A 122 15.50 5.02 -12.20
C ASP A 122 14.44 3.99 -12.62
N GLU A 123 14.58 2.72 -12.20
CA GLU A 123 13.60 1.68 -12.52
C GLU A 123 12.23 1.96 -11.89
N VAL A 124 12.20 2.46 -10.65
CA VAL A 124 10.94 2.84 -9.99
C VAL A 124 10.26 3.99 -10.70
N THR A 125 10.98 5.00 -11.15
CA THR A 125 10.42 6.15 -11.88
C THR A 125 9.92 5.76 -13.27
N ASP A 126 10.60 4.83 -13.95
CA ASP A 126 10.10 4.24 -15.19
C ASP A 126 8.76 3.53 -14.97
N ILE A 127 8.64 2.75 -13.88
CA ILE A 127 7.38 2.10 -13.50
C ILE A 127 6.30 3.13 -13.14
N PHE A 128 6.64 4.22 -12.44
CA PHE A 128 5.69 5.29 -12.13
C PHE A 128 5.14 5.93 -13.41
N SER A 129 6.02 6.23 -14.37
CA SER A 129 5.62 6.78 -15.68
C SER A 129 4.76 5.80 -16.47
N TRP A 130 5.14 4.52 -16.50
CA TRP A 130 4.40 3.45 -17.14
C TRP A 130 3.00 3.28 -16.55
N ALA A 131 2.87 3.33 -15.23
CA ALA A 131 1.59 3.17 -14.54
C ALA A 131 0.56 4.21 -15.00
N ARG A 132 0.97 5.44 -15.33
CA ARG A 132 0.06 6.50 -15.79
C ARG A 132 -0.69 6.18 -17.08
N SER A 133 -0.15 5.31 -17.92
CA SER A 133 -0.74 4.93 -19.22
C SER A 133 -1.21 3.46 -19.28
N HIS A 134 -0.85 2.63 -18.30
CA HIS A 134 -1.14 1.21 -18.30
C HIS A 134 -2.02 0.77 -17.13
N VAL A 135 -2.31 1.66 -16.18
CA VAL A 135 -3.10 1.35 -14.99
C VAL A 135 -4.23 2.36 -14.82
N THR A 136 -5.43 1.89 -14.47
CA THR A 136 -6.57 2.78 -14.24
C THR A 136 -6.39 3.56 -12.95
N SER A 137 -6.06 2.90 -11.83
CA SER A 137 -5.81 3.57 -10.55
C SER A 137 -4.65 2.94 -9.78
N THR A 138 -3.77 3.77 -9.23
CA THR A 138 -2.58 3.36 -8.48
C THR A 138 -2.65 3.85 -7.04
N LEU A 139 -2.50 2.92 -6.06
CA LEU A 139 -2.26 3.21 -4.66
C LEU A 139 -0.77 3.21 -4.37
N TYR A 140 -0.26 4.32 -3.87
CA TYR A 140 1.11 4.46 -3.37
C TYR A 140 1.10 4.45 -1.85
N ILE A 141 1.93 3.63 -1.20
CA ILE A 141 1.94 3.46 0.26
C ILE A 141 3.28 3.90 0.84
N CYS A 142 3.25 4.69 1.91
CA CYS A 142 4.39 5.14 2.72
C CYS A 142 5.51 5.78 1.88
N TRP A 143 6.69 5.16 1.79
CA TRP A 143 7.79 5.67 0.99
C TRP A 143 7.40 5.86 -0.48
N ALA A 144 6.67 4.91 -1.06
CA ALA A 144 6.21 5.05 -2.45
C ALA A 144 5.27 6.24 -2.62
N ALA A 145 4.45 6.58 -1.60
CA ALA A 145 3.60 7.77 -1.65
C ALA A 145 4.45 9.05 -1.72
N GLN A 146 5.48 9.15 -0.88
CA GLN A 146 6.40 10.29 -0.92
C GLN A 146 7.20 10.34 -2.23
N ALA A 147 7.67 9.18 -2.72
CA ALA A 147 8.42 9.07 -3.96
C ALA A 147 7.57 9.45 -5.19
N GLY A 148 6.32 8.98 -5.25
CA GLY A 148 5.38 9.33 -6.32
C GLY A 148 4.98 10.80 -6.29
N LEU A 149 4.72 11.37 -5.12
CA LEU A 149 4.47 12.81 -4.96
C LEU A 149 5.67 13.65 -5.40
N TYR A 150 6.89 13.22 -5.07
CA TYR A 150 8.11 13.89 -5.53
C TYR A 150 8.27 13.80 -7.04
N TYR A 151 8.23 12.59 -7.59
CA TYR A 151 8.50 12.36 -9.01
C TYR A 151 7.48 13.05 -9.92
N HIS A 152 6.19 12.91 -9.59
CA HIS A 152 5.13 13.40 -10.47
C HIS A 152 4.78 14.88 -10.25
N TYR A 153 4.98 15.40 -9.04
CA TYR A 153 4.44 16.70 -8.61
C TYR A 153 5.49 17.62 -7.97
N GLY A 154 6.73 17.15 -7.81
CA GLY A 154 7.81 17.93 -7.22
C GLY A 154 7.66 18.18 -5.71
N ILE A 155 6.82 17.42 -5.01
CA ILE A 155 6.61 17.57 -3.57
C ILE A 155 7.81 17.01 -2.81
N PRO A 156 8.59 17.83 -2.07
CA PRO A 156 9.75 17.35 -1.36
C PRO A 156 9.37 16.55 -0.11
N LYS A 157 10.26 15.68 0.34
CA LYS A 157 10.16 15.07 1.68
C LYS A 157 11.07 15.79 2.67
N TYR A 158 10.67 15.79 3.93
CA TYR A 158 11.40 16.40 5.04
C TYR A 158 11.70 15.38 6.10
N LEU A 159 12.90 15.44 6.69
CA LEU A 159 13.28 14.59 7.81
C LEU A 159 12.53 15.04 9.07
N LEU A 160 11.94 14.10 9.78
CA LEU A 160 11.31 14.35 11.08
C LEU A 160 12.38 14.42 12.19
N PRO A 161 12.15 15.23 13.24
CA PRO A 161 13.05 15.30 14.38
C PRO A 161 13.19 13.96 15.12
N LYS A 162 12.11 13.15 15.11
CA LYS A 162 12.05 11.78 15.62
C LYS A 162 11.13 10.95 14.74
N LYS A 163 11.30 9.63 14.82
CA LYS A 163 10.46 8.68 14.08
C LYS A 163 8.98 8.87 14.43
N MET A 164 8.15 9.04 13.43
CA MET A 164 6.69 8.94 13.56
C MET A 164 6.34 7.45 13.68
N PHE A 165 6.05 7.00 14.92
CA PHE A 165 5.90 5.58 15.21
C PHE A 165 4.72 5.33 16.14
N GLY A 166 3.68 4.65 15.65
CA GLY A 166 2.46 4.39 16.41
C GLY A 166 1.19 4.41 15.57
N VAL A 167 0.05 4.62 16.22
CA VAL A 167 -1.29 4.64 15.61
C VAL A 167 -1.95 5.99 15.87
N PHE A 168 -2.17 6.74 14.80
CA PHE A 168 -2.62 8.13 14.88
C PHE A 168 -4.01 8.30 14.30
N LYS A 169 -4.78 9.22 14.87
CA LYS A 169 -6.08 9.64 14.32
C LYS A 169 -5.90 10.43 13.03
N GLN A 170 -6.72 10.10 12.05
CA GLN A 170 -6.79 10.76 10.77
C GLN A 170 -8.19 11.29 10.55
N TYR A 171 -8.32 12.45 9.93
CA TYR A 171 -9.59 13.08 9.66
C TYR A 171 -9.79 13.21 8.14
N PRO A 172 -10.86 12.62 7.57
CA PRO A 172 -11.29 12.94 6.22
C PRO A 172 -11.58 14.44 6.09
N LEU A 173 -11.04 15.09 5.07
CA LEU A 173 -11.28 16.52 4.81
C LEU A 173 -12.49 16.74 3.90
N ASP A 174 -12.88 15.73 3.14
CA ASP A 174 -14.12 15.66 2.37
C ASP A 174 -14.73 14.28 2.52
N THR A 175 -15.73 14.16 3.38
CA THR A 175 -16.44 12.91 3.68
C THR A 175 -17.35 12.43 2.55
N LEU A 176 -17.60 13.27 1.53
CA LEU A 176 -18.41 12.91 0.37
C LEU A 176 -17.61 12.15 -0.70
N LEU A 177 -16.28 12.14 -0.61
CA LEU A 177 -15.45 11.38 -1.54
C LEU A 177 -15.75 9.88 -1.41
N PRO A 178 -15.94 9.18 -2.53
CA PRO A 178 -16.25 7.74 -2.51
C PRO A 178 -15.26 6.88 -1.75
N ILE A 179 -13.99 7.30 -1.66
CA ILE A 179 -12.93 6.58 -0.90
C ILE A 179 -13.27 6.49 0.60
N PHE A 180 -14.00 7.46 1.15
CA PHE A 180 -14.41 7.52 2.56
C PHE A 180 -15.85 7.05 2.80
N ARG A 181 -16.49 6.44 1.82
CA ARG A 181 -17.85 5.94 2.00
C ARG A 181 -17.90 4.90 3.13
N GLY A 182 -18.74 5.17 4.14
CA GLY A 182 -18.89 4.33 5.33
C GLY A 182 -17.84 4.57 6.43
N PHE A 183 -16.97 5.58 6.26
CA PHE A 183 -16.07 6.01 7.32
C PHE A 183 -16.80 6.78 8.40
N ASP A 184 -16.28 6.69 9.62
CA ASP A 184 -16.63 7.58 10.73
C ASP A 184 -15.97 8.97 10.55
N ASP A 185 -16.24 9.92 11.46
CA ASP A 185 -15.67 11.27 11.43
C ASP A 185 -14.15 11.28 11.50
N TYR A 186 -13.57 10.22 12.05
CA TYR A 186 -12.13 9.97 12.05
C TYR A 186 -11.83 8.47 11.96
N PHE A 187 -10.61 8.15 11.56
CA PHE A 187 -10.12 6.78 11.54
C PHE A 187 -8.69 6.72 12.09
N TYR A 188 -8.24 5.53 12.42
CA TYR A 188 -6.87 5.31 12.87
C TYR A 188 -6.01 4.74 11.75
N MET A 189 -4.74 5.19 11.70
CA MET A 189 -3.76 4.69 10.74
C MET A 189 -2.41 4.51 11.40
N PRO A 190 -1.79 3.31 11.29
CA PRO A 190 -0.42 3.08 11.70
C PRO A 190 0.57 3.94 10.91
N GLN A 191 1.59 4.43 11.58
CA GLN A 191 2.71 5.17 11.02
C GLN A 191 4.02 4.57 11.49
N SER A 192 4.97 4.40 10.58
CA SER A 192 6.35 4.01 10.86
C SER A 192 7.26 4.66 9.82
N ARG A 193 7.68 5.90 10.07
CA ARG A 193 8.46 6.69 9.10
C ARG A 193 9.35 7.74 9.77
N HIS A 194 10.48 8.04 9.12
CA HIS A 194 11.42 9.09 9.52
C HIS A 194 11.26 10.39 8.71
N THR A 195 10.39 10.37 7.69
CA THR A 195 10.19 11.52 6.79
C THR A 195 8.70 11.84 6.63
N GLU A 196 8.41 13.05 6.19
CA GLU A 196 7.07 13.53 5.89
C GLU A 196 7.03 14.34 4.59
N VAL A 197 5.83 14.50 4.04
CA VAL A 197 5.46 15.55 3.09
C VAL A 197 4.62 16.59 3.82
N ARG A 198 4.81 17.86 3.53
CA ARG A 198 4.11 18.94 4.24
C ARG A 198 2.78 19.28 3.58
N THR A 199 1.80 19.56 4.42
CA THR A 199 0.47 19.99 3.98
C THR A 199 0.52 21.24 3.11
N GLU A 200 1.41 22.19 3.43
CA GLU A 200 1.59 23.45 2.71
C GLU A 200 2.05 23.19 1.27
N ASP A 201 3.01 22.29 1.06
CA ASP A 201 3.51 21.94 -0.27
C ASP A 201 2.44 21.25 -1.12
N ILE A 202 1.67 20.36 -0.51
CA ILE A 202 0.55 19.69 -1.18
C ILE A 202 -0.52 20.71 -1.59
N ASN A 203 -0.93 21.58 -0.68
CA ASN A 203 -1.96 22.59 -0.93
C ASN A 203 -1.52 23.68 -1.92
N ALA A 204 -0.22 23.90 -2.08
CA ALA A 204 0.31 24.83 -3.08
C ALA A 204 0.22 24.26 -4.51
N ASN A 205 0.09 22.94 -4.67
CA ASN A 205 -0.01 22.29 -5.97
C ASN A 205 -1.49 22.05 -6.35
N ARG A 206 -1.95 22.69 -7.43
CA ARG A 206 -3.35 22.63 -7.88
C ARG A 206 -3.77 21.27 -8.45
N GLU A 207 -2.84 20.40 -8.78
CA GLU A 207 -3.11 19.04 -9.28
C GLU A 207 -3.36 18.05 -8.14
N LEU A 208 -3.06 18.44 -6.89
CA LEU A 208 -3.18 17.61 -5.71
C LEU A 208 -4.36 18.02 -4.85
N SER A 209 -5.01 17.04 -4.26
CA SER A 209 -6.05 17.23 -3.24
C SER A 209 -5.62 16.50 -1.98
N LEU A 210 -5.34 17.22 -0.90
CA LEU A 210 -5.21 16.61 0.42
C LEU A 210 -6.61 16.20 0.87
N ILE A 211 -6.85 14.90 1.03
CA ILE A 211 -8.18 14.37 1.34
C ILE A 211 -8.31 13.81 2.75
N ALA A 212 -7.20 13.54 3.42
CA ALA A 212 -7.17 13.24 4.85
C ALA A 212 -5.87 13.75 5.48
N SER A 213 -5.97 14.19 6.74
CA SER A 213 -4.83 14.67 7.52
C SER A 213 -5.00 14.41 9.01
N SER A 214 -3.92 14.61 9.77
CA SER A 214 -3.88 14.49 11.21
C SER A 214 -3.16 15.69 11.81
N PRO A 215 -3.63 16.26 12.92
CA PRO A 215 -2.86 17.25 13.69
C PRO A 215 -1.53 16.71 14.21
N GLU A 216 -1.45 15.39 14.44
CA GLU A 216 -0.28 14.72 15.02
C GLU A 216 0.69 14.18 13.96
N SER A 217 0.16 13.59 12.88
CA SER A 217 0.98 12.92 11.85
C SER A 217 0.96 13.63 10.48
N GLY A 218 0.38 14.82 10.37
CA GLY A 218 0.41 15.62 9.15
C GLY A 218 -0.45 15.08 8.02
N ALA A 219 -0.02 15.32 6.77
CA ALA A 219 -0.70 14.86 5.56
C ALA A 219 -0.73 13.32 5.52
N SER A 220 -1.91 12.74 5.31
CA SER A 220 -2.07 11.29 5.38
C SER A 220 -2.56 10.64 4.09
N ILE A 221 -3.54 11.23 3.42
CA ILE A 221 -3.99 10.73 2.11
C ILE A 221 -4.10 11.91 1.14
N VAL A 222 -3.43 11.78 0.01
CA VAL A 222 -3.44 12.74 -1.08
C VAL A 222 -3.99 12.05 -2.32
N MET A 223 -4.81 12.75 -3.09
CA MET A 223 -5.39 12.26 -4.33
C MET A 223 -5.00 13.17 -5.49
N ALA A 224 -4.75 12.58 -6.64
CA ALA A 224 -4.52 13.28 -7.90
C ALA A 224 -5.27 12.62 -9.05
N ARG A 225 -5.42 13.35 -10.17
CA ARG A 225 -6.03 12.84 -11.40
C ARG A 225 -7.37 12.13 -11.17
N SER A 226 -8.24 12.72 -10.31
CA SER A 226 -9.56 12.17 -9.97
C SER A 226 -9.53 10.74 -9.41
N GLY A 227 -8.49 10.40 -8.62
CA GLY A 227 -8.35 9.10 -8.00
C GLY A 227 -7.58 8.06 -8.84
N ARG A 228 -7.03 8.45 -9.99
CA ARG A 228 -6.08 7.59 -10.71
C ARG A 228 -4.76 7.43 -9.96
N GLU A 229 -4.43 8.37 -9.08
CA GLU A 229 -3.28 8.32 -8.20
C GLU A 229 -3.71 8.66 -6.77
N ILE A 230 -3.51 7.74 -5.84
CA ILE A 230 -3.84 7.92 -4.41
C ILE A 230 -2.59 7.60 -3.60
N PHE A 231 -2.16 8.55 -2.78
CA PHE A 231 -0.93 8.48 -1.99
C PHE A 231 -1.28 8.42 -0.51
N ILE A 232 -0.91 7.34 0.16
CA ILE A 232 -1.17 7.07 1.58
C ILE A 232 0.17 7.07 2.31
N THR A 233 0.40 8.03 3.21
CA THR A 233 1.69 8.19 3.90
C THR A 233 1.91 7.20 5.06
N GLY A 234 0.86 6.54 5.52
CA GLY A 234 0.90 5.52 6.57
C GLY A 234 0.62 4.12 6.05
N HIS A 235 0.23 3.22 6.97
CA HIS A 235 0.17 1.78 6.74
C HIS A 235 -1.17 1.18 7.19
N LEU A 236 -2.21 1.32 6.38
CA LEU A 236 -3.50 0.66 6.66
C LEU A 236 -3.43 -0.87 6.48
N GLU A 237 -2.46 -1.35 5.71
CA GLU A 237 -2.25 -2.78 5.44
C GLU A 237 -1.63 -3.56 6.62
N TYR A 238 -1.05 -2.89 7.59
CA TYR A 238 -0.31 -3.54 8.67
C TYR A 238 -1.14 -4.53 9.47
N SER A 239 -0.57 -5.70 9.71
CA SER A 239 -1.04 -6.68 10.68
C SER A 239 -1.00 -6.12 12.11
N PRO A 240 -1.83 -6.68 13.03
CA PRO A 240 -1.87 -6.23 14.42
C PRO A 240 -0.51 -6.15 15.11
N ASP A 241 0.40 -7.06 14.79
CA ASP A 241 1.69 -7.25 15.44
C ASP A 241 2.87 -6.61 14.69
N THR A 242 2.63 -5.90 13.58
CA THR A 242 3.71 -5.36 12.75
C THR A 242 4.57 -4.34 13.50
N LEU A 243 3.93 -3.36 14.17
CA LEU A 243 4.69 -2.36 14.96
C LEU A 243 5.34 -2.97 16.20
N ASP A 244 4.75 -3.99 16.83
CA ASP A 244 5.36 -4.73 17.95
C ASP A 244 6.64 -5.46 17.51
N LYS A 245 6.58 -6.17 16.37
CA LYS A 245 7.75 -6.83 15.79
C LYS A 245 8.86 -5.85 15.44
N GLU A 246 8.49 -4.69 14.90
CA GLU A 246 9.43 -3.63 14.58
C GLU A 246 10.06 -3.04 15.85
N TYR A 247 9.24 -2.71 16.86
CA TYR A 247 9.71 -2.22 18.15
C TYR A 247 10.68 -3.21 18.80
N ARG A 248 10.29 -4.48 18.95
CA ARG A 248 11.12 -5.50 19.59
C ARG A 248 12.39 -5.83 18.83
N ARG A 249 12.37 -5.73 17.49
CA ARG A 249 13.56 -5.91 16.66
C ARG A 249 14.62 -4.85 16.95
N ASP A 250 14.20 -3.60 17.17
CA ASP A 250 15.08 -2.45 17.27
C ASP A 250 15.40 -2.07 18.73
N PHE A 251 14.52 -2.43 19.66
CA PHE A 251 14.67 -2.17 21.10
C PHE A 251 15.97 -2.78 21.64
N GLY A 252 16.76 -1.95 22.34
CA GLY A 252 18.06 -2.34 22.91
C GLY A 252 19.22 -2.43 21.90
N LYS A 253 18.96 -2.19 20.60
CA LYS A 253 20.03 -2.10 19.58
C LYS A 253 20.35 -0.66 19.20
N ARG A 254 19.43 0.26 19.46
CA ARG A 254 19.52 1.69 19.15
C ARG A 254 18.95 2.45 20.36
N ASP A 255 19.61 3.53 20.73
CA ASP A 255 19.22 4.37 21.87
C ASP A 255 17.99 5.26 21.60
N ASP A 256 17.62 5.41 20.31
CA ASP A 256 16.53 6.29 19.84
C ASP A 256 15.20 5.54 19.59
N VAL A 257 15.07 4.29 20.01
CA VAL A 257 13.86 3.49 19.79
C VAL A 257 12.82 3.78 20.86
N GLU A 258 11.82 4.56 20.47
CA GLU A 258 10.64 4.81 21.29
C GLU A 258 9.58 3.72 21.09
N MET A 259 8.76 3.50 22.12
CA MET A 259 7.58 2.64 22.04
C MET A 259 6.54 3.24 21.06
N PRO A 260 5.85 2.43 20.25
CA PRO A 260 4.81 2.94 19.33
C PRO A 260 3.65 3.57 20.13
N VAL A 261 3.34 4.83 19.79
CA VAL A 261 2.31 5.64 20.48
C VAL A 261 0.91 5.10 20.17
N ASN A 262 0.02 5.08 21.16
CA ASN A 262 -1.39 4.66 21.02
C ASN A 262 -1.56 3.24 20.49
N TYR A 263 -0.60 2.37 20.68
CA TYR A 263 -0.59 1.04 20.07
C TYR A 263 -0.87 -0.07 21.09
N TYR A 264 -0.23 -0.08 22.24
CA TYR A 264 -0.51 -1.06 23.28
C TYR A 264 -1.66 -0.62 24.18
N ALA A 265 -2.37 -1.58 24.76
CA ALA A 265 -3.32 -1.29 25.81
C ALA A 265 -2.59 -0.71 27.03
N ASP A 266 -3.13 0.38 27.59
CA ASP A 266 -2.57 1.10 28.75
C ASP A 266 -1.12 1.59 28.55
N ASP A 267 -0.71 1.80 27.29
CA ASP A 267 0.67 2.16 26.90
C ASP A 267 1.74 1.23 27.50
N ASN A 268 1.38 -0.05 27.69
CA ASN A 268 2.27 -1.05 28.27
C ASN A 268 2.64 -2.13 27.22
N PRO A 269 3.92 -2.27 26.84
CA PRO A 269 4.36 -3.25 25.83
C PRO A 269 4.25 -4.71 26.28
N ALA A 270 3.85 -4.98 27.54
CA ALA A 270 3.46 -6.31 28.00
C ALA A 270 2.01 -6.67 27.63
N ASN A 271 1.19 -5.67 27.29
CA ASN A 271 -0.19 -5.85 26.87
C ASN A 271 -0.30 -6.06 25.35
N PRO A 272 -1.39 -6.68 24.85
CA PRO A 272 -1.61 -6.86 23.43
C PRO A 272 -1.83 -5.51 22.72
N PRO A 273 -1.52 -5.42 21.40
CA PRO A 273 -1.85 -4.27 20.57
C PRO A 273 -3.35 -3.99 20.50
N LEU A 274 -3.72 -2.71 20.49
CA LEU A 274 -5.07 -2.23 20.25
C LEU A 274 -5.29 -1.98 18.77
N VAL A 275 -5.93 -2.91 18.07
CA VAL A 275 -6.18 -2.80 16.64
C VAL A 275 -7.40 -1.91 16.38
N ARG A 276 -7.15 -0.66 15.98
CA ARG A 276 -8.20 0.35 15.75
C ARG A 276 -8.37 0.75 14.28
N TRP A 277 -7.54 0.23 13.35
CA TRP A 277 -7.51 0.62 11.94
C TRP A 277 -8.13 -0.43 10.99
N ARG A 278 -8.33 -1.66 11.43
CA ARG A 278 -8.75 -2.79 10.57
C ARG A 278 -10.03 -2.53 9.80
N ALA A 279 -11.07 -2.00 10.45
CA ALA A 279 -12.35 -1.76 9.80
C ALA A 279 -12.20 -0.72 8.67
N HIS A 280 -11.56 0.41 8.95
CA HIS A 280 -11.34 1.47 7.97
C HIS A 280 -10.35 1.07 6.88
N ALA A 281 -9.36 0.24 7.19
CA ALA A 281 -8.47 -0.35 6.19
C ALA A 281 -9.27 -1.18 5.17
N ASN A 282 -10.13 -2.09 5.64
CA ASN A 282 -11.00 -2.87 4.76
C ASN A 282 -11.96 -1.97 3.93
N LEU A 283 -12.54 -0.93 4.54
CA LEU A 283 -13.39 0.02 3.82
C LEU A 283 -12.62 0.77 2.75
N LEU A 284 -11.44 1.31 3.07
CA LEU A 284 -10.63 2.06 2.11
C LEU A 284 -10.27 1.21 0.89
N PHE A 285 -9.77 0.01 1.11
CA PHE A 285 -9.40 -0.89 0.00
C PHE A 285 -10.62 -1.33 -0.81
N SER A 286 -11.74 -1.65 -0.15
CA SER A 286 -13.00 -1.99 -0.84
C SER A 286 -13.54 -0.82 -1.65
N ASN A 287 -13.50 0.40 -1.10
CA ASN A 287 -13.93 1.62 -1.79
C ASN A 287 -13.00 1.95 -2.97
N TRP A 288 -11.67 1.81 -2.79
CA TRP A 288 -10.72 1.97 -3.88
C TRP A 288 -11.02 1.00 -5.04
N ILE A 289 -11.15 -0.29 -4.73
CA ILE A 289 -11.44 -1.32 -5.73
C ILE A 289 -12.76 -1.01 -6.44
N ASN A 290 -13.81 -0.65 -5.70
CA ASN A 290 -15.13 -0.43 -6.28
C ASN A 290 -15.22 0.85 -7.10
N TYR A 291 -14.77 1.99 -6.54
CA TYR A 291 -15.04 3.32 -7.12
C TYR A 291 -13.92 3.85 -8.01
N TYR A 292 -12.67 3.42 -7.82
CA TYR A 292 -11.52 3.96 -8.56
C TYR A 292 -10.86 2.93 -9.48
N VAL A 293 -11.13 1.64 -9.27
CA VAL A 293 -10.68 0.56 -10.14
C VAL A 293 -11.83 0.04 -11.00
N TYR A 294 -12.82 -0.61 -10.39
CA TYR A 294 -13.87 -1.32 -11.12
C TYR A 294 -14.77 -0.40 -11.94
N GLN A 295 -15.24 0.72 -11.36
CA GLN A 295 -16.15 1.64 -12.06
C GLN A 295 -15.44 2.52 -13.09
N GLU A 296 -14.14 2.79 -12.91
CA GLU A 296 -13.34 3.64 -13.82
C GLU A 296 -12.64 2.86 -14.92
N THR A 297 -12.43 1.55 -14.74
CA THR A 297 -11.81 0.72 -15.77
C THR A 297 -12.72 0.61 -17.00
N PRO A 298 -12.20 0.88 -18.22
CA PRO A 298 -12.97 0.68 -19.45
C PRO A 298 -13.30 -0.81 -19.64
N TYR A 299 -14.44 -1.09 -20.30
CA TYR A 299 -14.87 -2.45 -20.61
C TYR A 299 -13.75 -3.24 -21.32
N ASN A 300 -13.12 -2.63 -22.32
CA ASN A 300 -11.92 -3.17 -22.94
C ASN A 300 -10.70 -2.57 -22.25
N ILE A 301 -9.94 -3.40 -21.52
CA ILE A 301 -8.75 -2.98 -20.78
C ILE A 301 -7.70 -2.30 -21.66
N ASN A 302 -7.66 -2.58 -22.97
CA ASN A 302 -6.74 -1.95 -23.90
C ASN A 302 -7.04 -0.45 -24.14
N ASP A 303 -8.22 0.02 -23.76
CA ASP A 303 -8.64 1.42 -23.91
C ASP A 303 -8.17 2.31 -22.73
N ILE A 304 -7.46 1.77 -21.73
CA ILE A 304 -6.78 2.55 -20.69
C ILE A 304 -5.76 3.49 -21.33
N LYS A 305 -5.84 4.81 -20.99
CA LYS A 305 -5.01 5.89 -21.55
C LYS A 305 -4.17 6.55 -20.48
#